data_05da443278cd64c0e4a3c388f8fb293b
#
_entry.id   05da443278cd64c0e4a3c388f8fb293b
#
_cell.length_a   1.000
_cell.length_b   1.000
_cell.length_c   1.000
_cell.angle_alpha   90.00
_cell.angle_beta   90.00
_cell.angle_gamma   90.00
#
_symmetry.space_group_name_H-M   'P 1'
#
loop_
_entity.id
_entity.type
_entity.pdbx_description
1 polymer ?
#
loop_
_entity_poly.entity_id
_entity_poly.type
_entity_poly.pdbx_seq_one_letter_code
_entity_poly.pdbx_strand_id
1 'polypeptide(L)'
;KSIINACAMSAGEMETDSRWRPTLDTVGLNKSHWRKSATWFGLMRKHAELYVNVTKFDDAWEGVPCCDEHFLPTLYAYYGLDNETTCTDGLVHVSWPSLLASHPRTYGGDDITPQLFATLHKAVGDHPGFGMQCSGHPDICHFTARKFSPTSKYQLLEHIDMILDEDDHPYTGNP
;
A
#
# COMPACT_ATOMS: atom_id res chain seq x y z
N LYS A 1 -5.61 2.54 -13.40
CA LYS A 1 -4.81 1.47 -12.78
C LYS A 1 -5.22 1.28 -11.33
N SER A 2 -5.09 0.06 -10.80
CA SER A 2 -5.20 -0.17 -9.36
C SER A 2 -3.95 0.35 -8.65
N ILE A 3 -4.14 0.94 -7.46
CA ILE A 3 -3.06 1.42 -6.59
C ILE A 3 -2.62 0.26 -5.70
N ILE A 4 -1.66 -0.48 -6.16
CA ILE A 4 -1.08 -1.65 -5.51
C ILE A 4 0.27 -1.97 -6.15
N ASN A 5 1.22 -2.45 -5.39
CA ASN A 5 2.51 -2.89 -5.92
C ASN A 5 2.45 -4.36 -6.34
N ALA A 6 2.09 -4.62 -7.58
CA ALA A 6 2.13 -5.97 -8.17
C ALA A 6 3.28 -6.14 -9.18
N CYS A 7 4.23 -5.21 -9.23
CA CYS A 7 5.38 -5.33 -10.12
C CYS A 7 6.42 -6.31 -9.61
N ALA A 8 7.26 -6.77 -10.53
CA ALA A 8 8.23 -7.81 -10.23
C ALA A 8 9.21 -7.37 -9.13
N MET A 9 9.37 -8.22 -8.16
CA MET A 9 10.48 -8.16 -7.20
C MET A 9 11.78 -8.57 -7.90
N SER A 10 12.91 -8.19 -7.37
CA SER A 10 14.18 -8.72 -7.86
C SER A 10 14.25 -10.24 -7.68
N ALA A 11 14.99 -10.93 -8.55
CA ALA A 11 15.14 -12.40 -8.47
C ALA A 11 15.66 -12.83 -7.10
N GLY A 12 16.62 -12.10 -6.52
CA GLY A 12 17.15 -12.39 -5.20
C GLY A 12 16.11 -12.26 -4.07
N GLU A 13 15.25 -11.24 -4.12
CA GLU A 13 14.18 -11.08 -3.15
C GLU A 13 13.15 -12.22 -3.25
N MET A 14 12.77 -12.62 -4.47
CA MET A 14 11.84 -13.72 -4.69
C MET A 14 12.38 -15.05 -4.19
N GLU A 15 13.67 -15.32 -4.42
CA GLU A 15 14.30 -16.59 -4.02
C GLU A 15 14.51 -16.70 -2.51
N THR A 16 14.83 -15.60 -1.85
CA THR A 16 15.18 -15.57 -0.42
C THR A 16 13.98 -15.35 0.49
N ASP A 17 12.79 -15.02 -0.04
CA ASP A 17 11.62 -14.80 0.80
C ASP A 17 11.17 -16.10 1.46
N SER A 18 11.42 -16.19 2.76
CA SER A 18 11.10 -17.36 3.59
C SER A 18 9.59 -17.58 3.80
N ARG A 19 8.75 -16.67 3.33
CA ARG A 19 7.29 -16.77 3.44
C ARG A 19 6.68 -17.64 2.35
N TRP A 20 7.37 -17.85 1.24
CA TRP A 20 6.90 -18.80 0.20
C TRP A 20 6.64 -20.18 0.80
N ARG A 21 5.56 -20.82 0.38
CA ARG A 21 5.21 -22.18 0.78
C ARG A 21 5.02 -23.08 -0.44
N PRO A 22 5.47 -24.35 -0.38
CA PRO A 22 5.29 -25.30 -1.49
C PRO A 22 3.84 -25.58 -1.88
N THR A 23 2.89 -25.32 -0.98
CA THR A 23 1.45 -25.42 -1.27
C THR A 23 1.02 -24.50 -2.42
N LEU A 24 1.70 -23.37 -2.60
CA LEU A 24 1.45 -22.45 -3.69
C LEU A 24 1.77 -23.06 -5.07
N ASP A 25 2.77 -23.92 -5.15
CA ASP A 25 3.13 -24.61 -6.39
C ASP A 25 2.00 -25.56 -6.86
N THR A 26 1.24 -26.13 -5.91
CA THR A 26 0.17 -27.10 -6.22
C THR A 26 -1.01 -26.48 -6.96
N VAL A 27 -1.16 -25.16 -6.88
CA VAL A 27 -2.24 -24.41 -7.57
C VAL A 27 -1.74 -23.65 -8.80
N GLY A 28 -0.50 -23.95 -9.24
CA GLY A 28 0.10 -23.38 -10.43
C GLY A 28 0.78 -22.02 -10.22
N LEU A 29 0.89 -21.56 -8.97
CA LEU A 29 1.75 -20.45 -8.66
C LEU A 29 3.22 -20.90 -8.67
N ASN A 30 4.11 -19.99 -8.93
CA ASN A 30 5.55 -20.21 -8.80
C ASN A 30 6.24 -18.92 -8.35
N LYS A 31 7.50 -19.00 -7.99
CA LYS A 31 8.23 -17.84 -7.44
C LYS A 31 8.30 -16.65 -8.39
N SER A 32 8.20 -16.83 -9.70
CA SER A 32 8.16 -15.70 -10.64
C SER A 32 6.89 -14.85 -10.52
N HIS A 33 5.82 -15.41 -9.95
CA HIS A 33 4.59 -14.68 -9.63
C HIS A 33 4.64 -13.99 -8.26
N TRP A 34 5.61 -14.33 -7.40
CA TRP A 34 5.68 -13.84 -6.04
C TRP A 34 5.84 -12.32 -6.00
N ARG A 35 4.93 -11.66 -5.30
CA ARG A 35 4.89 -10.20 -5.16
C ARG A 35 4.64 -9.83 -3.72
N LYS A 36 4.99 -8.59 -3.40
CA LYS A 36 4.70 -7.98 -2.10
C LYS A 36 4.14 -6.57 -2.30
N SER A 37 3.07 -6.27 -1.59
CA SER A 37 2.50 -4.94 -1.48
C SER A 37 2.11 -4.66 -0.03
N ALA A 38 1.97 -3.40 0.32
CA ALA A 38 1.27 -3.05 1.55
C ALA A 38 -0.18 -3.55 1.50
N THR A 39 -0.75 -3.84 2.67
CA THR A 39 -2.15 -4.31 2.80
C THR A 39 -3.20 -3.25 2.44
N TRP A 40 -2.77 -2.02 2.21
CA TRP A 40 -3.62 -0.87 1.90
C TRP A 40 -3.53 -0.57 0.41
N PHE A 41 -4.60 -0.84 -0.31
CA PHE A 41 -4.63 -0.71 -1.76
C PHE A 41 -5.98 -0.15 -2.25
N GLY A 42 -5.96 0.46 -3.43
CA GLY A 42 -7.15 0.89 -4.16
C GLY A 42 -7.33 0.08 -5.43
N LEU A 43 -8.50 -0.51 -5.64
CA LEU A 43 -8.72 -1.41 -6.76
C LEU A 43 -9.70 -0.82 -7.78
N MET A 44 -9.40 -0.98 -9.06
CA MET A 44 -10.42 -0.87 -10.10
C MET A 44 -11.47 -1.96 -9.92
N ARG A 45 -12.72 -1.69 -10.27
CA ARG A 45 -13.84 -2.64 -10.14
C ARG A 45 -13.51 -4.03 -10.69
N LYS A 46 -12.98 -4.12 -11.91
CA LYS A 46 -12.64 -5.42 -12.53
C LYS A 46 -11.62 -6.23 -11.72
N HIS A 47 -10.69 -5.55 -11.05
CA HIS A 47 -9.70 -6.19 -10.18
C HIS A 47 -10.29 -6.64 -8.85
N ALA A 48 -11.24 -5.87 -8.31
CA ALA A 48 -11.98 -6.29 -7.13
C ALA A 48 -12.90 -7.48 -7.43
N GLU A 49 -13.57 -7.48 -8.59
CA GLU A 49 -14.40 -8.61 -9.04
C GLU A 49 -13.56 -9.88 -9.24
N LEU A 50 -12.36 -9.78 -9.81
CA LEU A 50 -11.43 -10.90 -9.89
C LEU A 50 -11.11 -11.43 -8.49
N TYR A 51 -10.73 -10.55 -7.57
CA TYR A 51 -10.33 -10.90 -6.19
C TYR A 51 -11.42 -11.69 -5.46
N VAL A 52 -12.68 -11.23 -5.52
CA VAL A 52 -13.79 -11.89 -4.80
C VAL A 52 -14.30 -13.16 -5.47
N ASN A 53 -14.00 -13.38 -6.75
CA ASN A 53 -14.46 -14.55 -7.49
C ASN A 53 -13.41 -15.67 -7.61
N VAL A 54 -12.15 -15.38 -7.26
CA VAL A 54 -11.07 -16.37 -7.35
C VAL A 54 -10.91 -17.07 -6.01
N THR A 55 -11.48 -18.25 -5.89
CA THR A 55 -11.42 -19.09 -4.68
C THR A 55 -10.48 -20.29 -4.80
N LYS A 56 -10.03 -20.60 -6.00
CA LYS A 56 -9.19 -21.79 -6.25
C LYS A 56 -7.84 -21.79 -5.52
N PHE A 57 -7.41 -20.64 -5.01
CA PHE A 57 -6.14 -20.50 -4.33
C PHE A 57 -6.26 -20.48 -2.80
N ASP A 58 -7.46 -20.36 -2.24
CA ASP A 58 -7.65 -20.05 -0.82
C ASP A 58 -6.92 -21.04 0.10
N ASP A 59 -7.11 -22.35 -0.12
CA ASP A 59 -6.48 -23.38 0.70
C ASP A 59 -4.95 -23.39 0.57
N ALA A 60 -4.40 -22.99 -0.59
CA ALA A 60 -2.96 -22.97 -0.81
C ALA A 60 -2.24 -21.88 -0.02
N TRP A 61 -2.96 -20.84 0.41
CA TRP A 61 -2.43 -19.74 1.20
C TRP A 61 -2.52 -19.97 2.71
N GLU A 62 -3.13 -21.06 3.14
CA GLU A 62 -3.17 -21.39 4.56
C GLU A 62 -1.76 -21.52 5.13
N GLY A 63 -1.49 -20.86 6.23
CA GLY A 63 -0.18 -20.85 6.88
C GLY A 63 0.93 -20.05 6.18
N VAL A 64 0.62 -19.31 5.11
CA VAL A 64 1.55 -18.35 4.51
C VAL A 64 1.66 -17.12 5.42
N PRO A 65 2.85 -16.80 5.97
CA PRO A 65 3.00 -15.63 6.83
C PRO A 65 2.75 -14.33 6.07
N CYS A 66 2.03 -13.39 6.70
CA CYS A 66 1.68 -12.10 6.09
C CYS A 66 1.02 -12.26 4.71
N CYS A 67 0.11 -13.24 4.58
CA CYS A 67 -0.55 -13.54 3.30
C CYS A 67 -1.28 -12.31 2.73
N ASP A 68 -1.77 -11.44 3.56
CA ASP A 68 -2.40 -10.16 3.22
C ASP A 68 -1.47 -9.21 2.43
N GLU A 69 -0.15 -9.30 2.62
CA GLU A 69 0.84 -8.55 1.84
C GLU A 69 1.19 -9.21 0.49
N HIS A 70 0.87 -10.47 0.31
CA HIS A 70 1.34 -11.27 -0.82
C HIS A 70 0.23 -11.79 -1.74
N PHE A 71 -0.93 -12.15 -1.20
CA PHE A 71 -1.98 -12.83 -1.96
C PHE A 71 -2.40 -12.03 -3.20
N LEU A 72 -2.92 -10.84 -3.01
CA LEU A 72 -3.49 -10.05 -4.10
C LEU A 72 -2.46 -9.63 -5.16
N PRO A 73 -1.28 -9.10 -4.80
CA PRO A 73 -0.30 -8.73 -5.81
C PRO A 73 0.28 -9.95 -6.56
N THR A 74 0.41 -11.11 -5.91
CA THR A 74 0.81 -12.37 -6.55
C THR A 74 -0.27 -12.87 -7.51
N LEU A 75 -1.54 -12.76 -7.13
CA LEU A 75 -2.66 -13.08 -7.99
C LEU A 75 -2.65 -12.25 -9.28
N TYR A 76 -2.38 -10.96 -9.18
CA TYR A 76 -2.30 -10.09 -10.36
C TYR A 76 -1.13 -10.45 -11.27
N ALA A 77 0.02 -10.77 -10.71
CA ALA A 77 1.15 -11.27 -11.50
C ALA A 77 0.83 -12.60 -12.20
N TYR A 78 0.14 -13.51 -11.52
CA TYR A 78 -0.31 -14.79 -12.10
C TYR A 78 -1.25 -14.60 -13.30
N TYR A 79 -2.13 -13.61 -13.25
CA TYR A 79 -3.04 -13.29 -14.34
C TYR A 79 -2.47 -12.30 -15.38
N GLY A 80 -1.21 -11.89 -15.24
CA GLY A 80 -0.58 -10.93 -16.16
C GLY A 80 -1.16 -9.52 -16.09
N LEU A 81 -1.69 -9.13 -14.91
CA LEU A 81 -2.33 -7.83 -14.66
C LEU A 81 -1.40 -6.83 -13.94
N ASP A 82 -0.16 -7.19 -13.73
CA ASP A 82 0.84 -6.38 -13.03
C ASP A 82 1.05 -5.01 -13.70
N ASN A 83 1.04 -4.92 -15.03
CA ASN A 83 1.12 -3.66 -15.78
C ASN A 83 -0.16 -2.80 -15.72
N GLU A 84 -1.26 -3.32 -15.17
CA GLU A 84 -2.47 -2.57 -14.86
C GLU A 84 -2.48 -1.99 -13.43
N THR A 85 -1.39 -2.14 -12.70
CA THR A 85 -1.18 -1.59 -11.37
C THR A 85 -0.23 -0.39 -11.40
N THR A 86 -0.12 0.32 -10.29
CA THR A 86 0.78 1.48 -10.17
C THR A 86 2.21 1.09 -9.85
N CYS A 87 2.44 -0.16 -9.43
CA CYS A 87 3.74 -0.65 -8.95
C CYS A 87 4.26 0.08 -7.69
N THR A 88 3.35 0.68 -6.93
CA THR A 88 3.69 1.43 -5.71
C THR A 88 2.68 1.16 -4.61
N ASP A 89 3.12 1.34 -3.37
CA ASP A 89 2.30 1.26 -2.16
C ASP A 89 1.74 2.63 -1.75
N GLY A 90 1.52 3.53 -2.70
CA GLY A 90 1.27 4.95 -2.50
C GLY A 90 -0.05 5.35 -1.84
N LEU A 91 -0.90 4.43 -1.40
CA LEU A 91 -2.21 4.78 -0.83
C LEU A 91 -2.13 5.32 0.60
N VAL A 92 -1.17 4.83 1.39
CA VAL A 92 -1.04 5.15 2.81
C VAL A 92 0.33 5.75 3.10
N HIS A 93 0.36 6.93 3.69
CA HIS A 93 1.61 7.45 4.25
C HIS A 93 2.02 6.65 5.48
N VAL A 94 3.26 6.16 5.49
CA VAL A 94 3.91 5.52 6.63
C VAL A 94 5.31 6.06 6.80
N SER A 95 5.69 6.40 8.04
CA SER A 95 7.06 6.77 8.36
C SER A 95 7.77 5.60 9.02
N TRP A 96 8.88 5.18 8.47
CA TRP A 96 9.70 4.11 9.03
C TRP A 96 10.91 4.72 9.74
N PRO A 97 11.10 4.44 11.05
CA PRO A 97 12.21 5.03 11.81
C PRO A 97 13.57 4.51 11.38
N SER A 98 13.62 3.32 10.77
CA SER A 98 14.83 2.73 10.16
C SER A 98 14.46 1.61 9.19
N LEU A 99 15.41 1.18 8.36
CA LEU A 99 15.25 0.03 7.44
C LEU A 99 15.02 -1.30 8.17
N LEU A 100 15.45 -1.39 9.44
CA LEU A 100 15.31 -2.61 10.25
C LEU A 100 14.11 -2.55 11.21
N ALA A 101 13.32 -1.49 11.16
CA ALA A 101 12.16 -1.36 12.02
C ALA A 101 11.10 -2.40 11.64
N SER A 102 10.59 -3.14 12.62
CA SER A 102 9.49 -4.08 12.42
C SER A 102 8.12 -3.40 12.28
N HIS A 103 8.02 -2.14 12.72
CA HIS A 103 6.79 -1.36 12.68
C HIS A 103 7.06 0.10 12.29
N PRO A 104 6.12 0.77 11.59
CA PRO A 104 6.24 2.19 11.32
C PRO A 104 6.12 3.01 12.61
N ARG A 105 6.59 4.27 12.54
CA ARG A 105 6.45 5.25 13.61
C ARG A 105 4.98 5.43 14.00
N THR A 106 4.72 5.53 15.28
CA THR A 106 3.43 5.95 15.82
C THR A 106 3.52 7.42 16.23
N TYR A 107 2.67 8.26 15.65
CA TYR A 107 2.57 9.68 15.98
C TYR A 107 1.74 9.85 17.25
N GLY A 108 2.33 10.51 18.25
CA GLY A 108 1.65 10.94 19.48
C GLY A 108 1.01 12.32 19.33
N GLY A 109 0.37 12.82 20.38
CA GLY A 109 -0.23 14.16 20.37
C GLY A 109 0.76 15.27 20.02
N ASP A 110 1.96 15.23 20.58
CA ASP A 110 3.02 16.21 20.35
C ASP A 110 3.58 16.20 18.91
N ASP A 111 3.36 15.11 18.18
CA ASP A 111 3.77 14.99 16.78
C ASP A 111 2.78 15.66 15.82
N ILE A 112 1.54 15.95 16.28
CA ILE A 112 0.48 16.52 15.46
C ILE A 112 0.69 18.02 15.33
N THR A 113 1.27 18.41 14.21
CA THR A 113 1.65 19.79 13.92
C THR A 113 1.24 20.17 12.49
N PRO A 114 1.09 21.46 12.18
CA PRO A 114 0.88 21.90 10.80
C PRO A 114 1.95 21.39 9.82
N GLN A 115 3.19 21.24 10.29
CA GLN A 115 4.29 20.70 9.48
C GLN A 115 4.08 19.23 9.14
N LEU A 116 3.52 18.45 10.07
CA LEU A 116 3.16 17.05 9.77
C LEU A 116 2.12 17.00 8.64
N PHE A 117 1.05 17.79 8.73
CA PHE A 117 0.03 17.86 7.67
C PHE A 117 0.62 18.28 6.34
N ALA A 118 1.45 19.32 6.32
CA ALA A 118 2.15 19.73 5.10
C ALA A 118 3.00 18.58 4.51
N THR A 119 3.57 17.72 5.36
CA THR A 119 4.31 16.53 4.91
C THR A 119 3.39 15.44 4.37
N LEU A 120 2.23 15.23 5.02
CA LEU A 120 1.25 14.23 4.60
C LEU A 120 0.59 14.61 3.26
N HIS A 121 0.33 15.91 3.05
CA HIS A 121 -0.24 16.44 1.81
C HIS A 121 0.79 16.51 0.67
N LYS A 122 2.08 16.63 1.01
CA LYS A 122 3.13 16.55 -0.02
C LYS A 122 3.28 15.12 -0.49
N ALA A 123 3.04 14.95 -1.75
CA ALA A 123 3.22 13.71 -2.49
C ALA A 123 4.67 13.16 -2.52
N VAL A 124 5.56 13.67 -1.74
CA VAL A 124 6.99 13.36 -1.81
C VAL A 124 7.36 12.45 -0.66
N GLY A 125 7.47 11.18 -0.95
CA GLY A 125 8.12 10.23 -0.06
C GLY A 125 9.62 10.52 0.01
N ASP A 126 10.04 11.34 0.95
CA ASP A 126 11.44 11.49 1.36
C ASP A 126 11.89 10.25 2.16
N HIS A 127 11.89 9.09 1.53
CA HIS A 127 12.55 7.92 2.09
C HIS A 127 13.67 7.47 1.14
N PRO A 128 14.94 7.75 1.49
CA PRO A 128 16.06 7.13 0.79
C PRO A 128 16.00 5.61 1.05
N GLY A 129 15.60 4.86 0.04
CA GLY A 129 15.61 3.39 0.06
C GLY A 129 14.29 2.69 -0.19
N PHE A 130 13.15 3.32 0.08
CA PHE A 130 11.85 2.86 -0.39
C PHE A 130 11.33 3.92 -1.36
N GLY A 131 11.54 3.71 -2.65
CA GLY A 131 11.08 4.62 -3.70
C GLY A 131 9.56 4.67 -3.79
N MET A 132 8.91 5.20 -2.78
CA MET A 132 7.53 5.65 -2.86
C MET A 132 7.49 6.97 -3.61
N GLN A 133 7.77 6.90 -4.90
CA GLN A 133 7.37 7.96 -5.79
C GLN A 133 5.87 7.84 -5.98
N CYS A 134 5.16 8.92 -5.77
CA CYS A 134 3.80 9.04 -6.26
C CYS A 134 3.82 8.69 -7.73
N SER A 135 3.15 7.61 -8.10
CA SER A 135 3.26 6.96 -9.39
C SER A 135 2.85 7.88 -10.54
N GLY A 136 3.72 8.79 -10.95
CA GLY A 136 3.54 9.63 -12.12
C GLY A 136 2.45 10.71 -12.02
N HIS A 137 1.80 10.86 -10.88
CA HIS A 137 0.90 11.97 -10.57
C HIS A 137 1.42 12.72 -9.34
N PRO A 138 1.97 13.91 -9.52
CA PRO A 138 2.53 14.69 -8.41
C PRO A 138 1.50 15.12 -7.36
N ASP A 139 0.21 15.02 -7.69
CA ASP A 139 -0.85 15.66 -6.91
C ASP A 139 -1.73 14.69 -6.10
N ILE A 140 -1.55 13.37 -6.23
CA ILE A 140 -2.39 12.38 -5.52
C ILE A 140 -1.51 11.26 -4.99
N CYS A 141 -0.97 11.42 -3.77
CA CYS A 141 -0.06 10.42 -3.28
C CYS A 141 -0.55 9.60 -2.11
N HIS A 142 -1.16 10.19 -1.14
CA HIS A 142 -1.62 9.44 0.03
C HIS A 142 -3.06 9.82 0.37
N PHE A 143 -3.95 8.83 0.37
CA PHE A 143 -5.33 9.02 0.83
C PHE A 143 -5.46 8.91 2.34
N THR A 144 -4.53 8.24 2.98
CA THR A 144 -4.55 7.99 4.42
C THR A 144 -3.12 8.01 4.97
N ALA A 145 -3.02 8.12 6.30
CA ALA A 145 -1.75 8.07 7.01
C ALA A 145 -1.85 7.19 8.25
N ARG A 146 -0.74 6.58 8.65
CA ARG A 146 -0.63 5.78 9.88
C ARG A 146 0.80 5.81 10.44
N LYS A 147 1.04 5.49 11.71
CA LYS A 147 0.05 5.15 12.75
C LYS A 147 -0.13 6.35 13.68
N PHE A 148 -1.34 6.55 14.16
CA PHE A 148 -1.63 7.56 15.18
C PHE A 148 -1.97 6.87 16.50
N SER A 149 -1.43 7.38 17.61
CA SER A 149 -1.78 6.89 18.94
C SER A 149 -3.16 7.40 19.36
N PRO A 150 -3.84 6.74 20.30
CA PRO A 150 -5.09 7.28 20.85
C PRO A 150 -4.95 8.68 21.46
N THR A 151 -3.75 9.04 21.93
CA THR A 151 -3.47 10.37 22.52
C THR A 151 -3.43 11.50 21.50
N SER A 152 -3.28 11.19 20.20
CA SER A 152 -3.28 12.20 19.14
C SER A 152 -4.67 12.65 18.70
N LYS A 153 -5.75 12.02 19.21
CA LYS A 153 -7.12 12.24 18.77
C LYS A 153 -7.54 13.72 18.83
N TYR A 154 -7.29 14.37 19.95
CA TYR A 154 -7.75 15.76 20.16
C TYR A 154 -7.00 16.73 19.27
N GLN A 155 -5.69 16.56 19.15
CA GLN A 155 -4.84 17.37 18.27
C GLN A 155 -5.20 17.19 16.79
N LEU A 156 -5.57 15.96 16.37
CA LEU A 156 -6.07 15.72 15.02
C LEU A 156 -7.39 16.46 14.78
N LEU A 157 -8.30 16.49 15.75
CA LEU A 157 -9.56 17.23 15.64
C LEU A 157 -9.38 18.75 15.64
N GLU A 158 -8.39 19.27 16.37
CA GLU A 158 -8.03 20.71 16.33
C GLU A 158 -7.53 21.17 14.95
N HIS A 159 -7.02 20.23 14.16
CA HIS A 159 -6.51 20.50 12.81
C HIS A 159 -7.36 19.88 11.71
N ILE A 160 -8.65 19.62 12.01
CA ILE A 160 -9.52 18.92 11.05
C ILE A 160 -9.66 19.68 9.73
N ASP A 161 -9.70 21.00 9.78
CA ASP A 161 -9.81 21.83 8.58
C ASP A 161 -8.57 21.70 7.67
N MET A 162 -7.40 21.46 8.25
CA MET A 162 -6.17 21.17 7.50
C MET A 162 -6.17 19.76 6.86
N ILE A 163 -7.00 18.86 7.38
CA ILE A 163 -7.15 17.49 6.85
C ILE A 163 -8.17 17.48 5.71
N LEU A 164 -9.22 18.25 5.86
CA LEU A 164 -10.35 18.25 4.94
C LEU A 164 -10.16 19.21 3.76
N ASP A 165 -9.13 20.05 3.76
CA ASP A 165 -8.78 21.07 2.76
C ASP A 165 -9.90 21.33 1.71
N GLU A 166 -10.98 22.01 2.19
CA GLU A 166 -12.19 22.22 1.37
C GLU A 166 -11.99 23.31 0.30
N ASP A 167 -10.90 24.10 0.37
CA ASP A 167 -10.74 25.31 -0.42
C ASP A 167 -9.96 25.12 -1.75
N ASP A 168 -9.23 24.03 -1.95
CA ASP A 168 -8.35 23.92 -3.12
C ASP A 168 -8.87 23.08 -4.31
N HIS A 169 -9.98 22.38 -4.17
CA HIS A 169 -10.63 21.75 -5.32
C HIS A 169 -12.16 21.83 -5.25
N PRO A 170 -12.77 22.84 -5.83
CA PRO A 170 -14.19 22.71 -6.13
C PRO A 170 -14.35 21.52 -7.07
N TYR A 171 -14.92 20.44 -6.54
CA TYR A 171 -15.34 19.30 -7.36
C TYR A 171 -16.39 19.82 -8.36
N THR A 172 -15.93 20.29 -9.50
CA THR A 172 -16.78 20.63 -10.64
C THR A 172 -17.17 19.34 -11.35
N GLY A 173 -17.84 18.45 -10.63
CA GLY A 173 -18.55 17.33 -11.22
C GLY A 173 -19.70 17.87 -12.05
N ASN A 174 -19.51 18.01 -13.34
CA ASN A 174 -20.63 18.03 -14.25
C ASN A 174 -21.26 16.64 -14.29
N PRO A 175 -22.61 16.55 -14.25
CA PRO A 175 -23.35 15.30 -14.31
C PRO A 175 -23.15 14.55 -15.62
#